data_e29b795cb4bff617796b02d8649a2371
#
_entry.id   e29b795cb4bff617796b02d8649a2371
#
_cell.length_a   1.000
_cell.length_b   1.000
_cell.length_c   1.000
_cell.angle_alpha   90.00
_cell.angle_beta   90.00
_cell.angle_gamma   90.00
#
_symmetry.space_group_name_H-M   'P 1'
#
loop_
_entity.id
_entity.type
_entity.pdbx_description
1 polymer ?
#
loop_
_entity_poly.entity_id
_entity_poly.type
_entity_poly.pdbx_seq_one_letter_code
_entity_poly.pdbx_strand_id
1 'polypeptide(L)'
;EDNDRLRERIRLAPESFTNAGSRGAYRFHAMGAHPSIVDVAVLSPVPGTVELYPLLSTGLPDSSILTLVESFCSDEKVRPLTDTVRAKTPVQVDYTIEARITIYRDQDAMSVKDNANSAIQNWVASRAATLGRDIVPSQIISALSVSGVYQVELVTPALLVVAENEWANCTAITLNVTGVSDG
;
A
#
# COMPACT_ATOMS: atom_id res chain seq x y z
N GLU A 1 0.65 18.55 0.29
CA GLU A 1 1.01 17.52 -0.68
C GLU A 1 2.52 17.32 -0.63
N ASP A 2 2.97 16.09 -0.43
CA ASP A 2 4.39 15.75 -0.47
C ASP A 2 4.91 15.57 -1.91
N ASN A 3 6.25 15.48 -2.05
CA ASN A 3 6.90 15.39 -3.36
C ASN A 3 6.56 14.08 -4.12
N ASP A 4 6.34 12.98 -3.43
CA ASP A 4 6.08 11.69 -4.08
C ASP A 4 4.65 11.64 -4.62
N ARG A 5 3.70 12.19 -3.89
CA ARG A 5 2.33 12.38 -4.36
C ARG A 5 2.25 13.37 -5.53
N LEU A 6 3.01 14.47 -5.48
CA LEU A 6 3.09 15.41 -6.60
C LEU A 6 3.64 14.74 -7.86
N ARG A 7 4.72 13.93 -7.74
CA ARG A 7 5.27 13.16 -8.88
C ARG A 7 4.25 12.20 -9.48
N GLU A 8 3.50 11.48 -8.63
CA GLU A 8 2.45 10.57 -9.12
C GLU A 8 1.34 11.32 -9.84
N ARG A 9 0.90 12.46 -9.33
CA ARG A 9 -0.09 13.30 -10.02
C ARG A 9 0.43 13.84 -11.36
N ILE A 10 1.67 14.29 -11.43
CA ILE A 10 2.29 14.74 -12.69
C ILE A 10 2.34 13.58 -13.69
N ARG A 11 2.68 12.37 -13.26
CA ARG A 11 2.71 11.17 -14.10
C ARG A 11 1.32 10.82 -14.64
N LEU A 12 0.28 11.01 -13.84
CA LEU A 12 -1.11 10.76 -14.24
C LEU A 12 -1.77 11.93 -14.97
N ALA A 13 -1.16 13.12 -14.99
CA ALA A 13 -1.76 14.31 -15.60
C ALA A 13 -2.16 14.13 -17.09
N PRO A 14 -1.40 13.41 -17.95
CA PRO A 14 -1.86 13.13 -19.33
C PRO A 14 -3.20 12.40 -19.40
N GLU A 15 -3.51 11.56 -18.41
CA GLU A 15 -4.78 10.82 -18.34
C GLU A 15 -5.99 11.75 -18.11
N SER A 16 -5.78 12.95 -17.56
CA SER A 16 -6.84 13.93 -17.31
C SER A 16 -7.44 14.51 -18.59
N PHE A 17 -6.74 14.42 -19.72
CA PHE A 17 -7.21 14.94 -21.00
C PHE A 17 -8.17 13.99 -21.72
N THR A 18 -8.36 12.78 -21.22
CA THR A 18 -9.27 11.82 -21.84
C THR A 18 -10.60 11.77 -21.08
N ASN A 19 -11.69 12.14 -21.73
CA ASN A 19 -13.06 11.91 -21.20
C ASN A 19 -13.55 10.49 -21.53
N ALA A 20 -12.63 9.58 -21.89
CA ALA A 20 -12.97 8.24 -22.36
C ALA A 20 -13.20 7.22 -21.23
N GLY A 21 -13.18 7.64 -19.95
CA GLY A 21 -13.44 6.74 -18.82
C GLY A 21 -12.33 5.73 -18.56
N SER A 22 -11.07 6.05 -18.89
CA SER A 22 -9.94 5.17 -18.59
C SER A 22 -9.75 5.02 -17.08
N ARG A 23 -9.21 3.85 -16.65
CA ARG A 23 -8.83 3.64 -15.22
C ARG A 23 -7.89 4.74 -14.73
N GLY A 24 -6.95 5.19 -15.58
CA GLY A 24 -5.99 6.26 -15.25
C GLY A 24 -6.69 7.60 -15.01
N ALA A 25 -7.68 7.97 -15.84
CA ALA A 25 -8.44 9.20 -15.68
C ALA A 25 -9.22 9.20 -14.35
N TYR A 26 -9.96 8.13 -14.06
CA TYR A 26 -10.68 8.01 -12.79
C TYR A 26 -9.75 8.05 -11.59
N ARG A 27 -8.60 7.36 -11.65
CA ARG A 27 -7.59 7.41 -10.59
C ARG A 27 -7.05 8.82 -10.39
N PHE A 28 -6.71 9.54 -11.48
CA PHE A 28 -6.25 10.93 -11.42
C PHE A 28 -7.25 11.83 -10.72
N HIS A 29 -8.51 11.79 -11.15
CA HIS A 29 -9.57 12.61 -10.58
C HIS A 29 -9.87 12.26 -9.12
N ALA A 30 -9.97 10.96 -8.79
CA ALA A 30 -10.21 10.52 -7.43
C ALA A 30 -9.07 10.92 -6.47
N MET A 31 -7.81 10.81 -6.89
CA MET A 31 -6.65 11.31 -6.11
C MET A 31 -6.67 12.82 -5.95
N GLY A 32 -7.27 13.55 -6.89
CA GLY A 32 -7.45 15.00 -6.82
C GLY A 32 -8.54 15.45 -5.86
N ALA A 33 -9.48 14.59 -5.49
CA ALA A 33 -10.62 14.95 -4.66
C ALA A 33 -10.23 15.35 -3.23
N HIS A 34 -9.21 14.72 -2.64
CA HIS A 34 -8.75 15.06 -1.29
C HIS A 34 -7.23 14.85 -1.12
N PRO A 35 -6.52 15.76 -0.41
CA PRO A 35 -5.06 15.67 -0.26
C PRO A 35 -4.56 14.48 0.55
N SER A 36 -5.36 13.86 1.39
CA SER A 36 -4.97 12.67 2.15
C SER A 36 -5.07 11.35 1.37
N ILE A 37 -5.68 11.34 0.18
CA ILE A 37 -5.77 10.14 -0.65
C ILE A 37 -4.38 9.85 -1.23
N VAL A 38 -3.83 8.69 -0.91
CA VAL A 38 -2.49 8.26 -1.36
C VAL A 38 -2.57 7.26 -2.50
N ASP A 39 -3.66 6.50 -2.61
CA ASP A 39 -3.89 5.55 -3.69
C ASP A 39 -5.38 5.37 -3.96
N VAL A 40 -5.71 4.92 -5.18
CA VAL A 40 -7.09 4.60 -5.59
C VAL A 40 -7.07 3.39 -6.51
N ALA A 41 -7.78 2.34 -6.13
CA ALA A 41 -8.09 1.26 -7.06
C ALA A 41 -9.38 1.58 -7.84
N VAL A 42 -9.37 1.24 -9.13
CA VAL A 42 -10.48 1.48 -10.06
C VAL A 42 -10.91 0.15 -10.67
N LEU A 43 -12.10 -0.30 -10.33
CA LEU A 43 -12.68 -1.54 -10.82
C LEU A 43 -13.94 -1.27 -11.66
N SER A 44 -14.22 -2.14 -12.62
CA SER A 44 -15.46 -2.13 -13.38
C SER A 44 -16.05 -3.56 -13.33
N PRO A 45 -16.81 -3.88 -12.28
CA PRO A 45 -17.35 -5.24 -12.08
C PRO A 45 -18.41 -5.60 -13.11
N VAL A 46 -19.14 -4.61 -13.60
CA VAL A 46 -20.12 -4.76 -14.69
C VAL A 46 -20.01 -3.57 -15.65
N PRO A 47 -20.35 -3.75 -16.95
CA PRO A 47 -20.33 -2.66 -17.91
C PRO A 47 -21.15 -1.45 -17.44
N GLY A 48 -20.60 -0.25 -17.57
CA GLY A 48 -21.23 0.99 -17.16
C GLY A 48 -21.18 1.28 -15.65
N THR A 49 -20.53 0.43 -14.86
CA THR A 49 -20.30 0.70 -13.42
C THR A 49 -18.81 0.82 -13.14
N VAL A 50 -18.41 1.90 -12.49
CA VAL A 50 -17.05 2.16 -12.04
C VAL A 50 -17.04 2.25 -10.52
N GLU A 51 -16.25 1.41 -9.89
CA GLU A 51 -16.04 1.39 -8.44
C GLU A 51 -14.66 1.94 -8.12
N LEU A 52 -14.64 2.97 -7.26
CA LEU A 52 -13.44 3.65 -6.79
C LEU A 52 -13.17 3.27 -5.33
N TYR A 53 -11.97 2.81 -5.06
CA TYR A 53 -11.55 2.41 -3.71
C TYR A 53 -10.41 3.34 -3.26
N PRO A 54 -10.70 4.50 -2.65
CA PRO A 54 -9.66 5.41 -2.16
C PRO A 54 -9.00 4.88 -0.89
N LEU A 55 -7.67 5.01 -0.80
CA LEU A 55 -6.87 4.76 0.39
C LEU A 55 -6.30 6.07 0.89
N LEU A 56 -6.40 6.32 2.20
CA LEU A 56 -5.84 7.50 2.83
C LEU A 56 -4.44 7.22 3.42
N SER A 57 -3.65 8.25 3.60
CA SER A 57 -2.38 8.16 4.35
C SER A 57 -2.56 7.69 5.80
N THR A 58 -3.77 7.81 6.33
CA THR A 58 -4.17 7.37 7.68
C THR A 58 -4.88 6.02 7.70
N GLY A 59 -5.05 5.37 6.55
CA GLY A 59 -5.74 4.09 6.38
C GLY A 59 -7.06 4.22 5.62
N LEU A 60 -8.11 3.53 6.07
CA LEU A 60 -9.39 3.48 5.36
C LEU A 60 -10.13 4.82 5.41
N PRO A 61 -10.84 5.19 4.32
CA PRO A 61 -11.65 6.40 4.25
C PRO A 61 -12.92 6.28 5.09
N ASP A 62 -13.38 7.39 5.64
CA ASP A 62 -14.71 7.54 6.20
C ASP A 62 -15.77 7.82 5.10
N SER A 63 -17.03 7.87 5.49
CA SER A 63 -18.14 8.11 4.57
C SER A 63 -18.10 9.50 3.90
N SER A 64 -17.50 10.49 4.56
CA SER A 64 -17.39 11.86 4.02
C SER A 64 -16.42 11.90 2.83
N ILE A 65 -15.29 11.21 2.94
CA ILE A 65 -14.32 11.07 1.84
C ILE A 65 -14.91 10.26 0.69
N LEU A 66 -15.63 9.18 0.97
CA LEU A 66 -16.31 8.40 -0.07
C LEU A 66 -17.31 9.26 -0.85
N THR A 67 -18.17 10.01 -0.15
CA THR A 67 -19.13 10.93 -0.77
C THR A 67 -18.43 12.00 -1.61
N LEU A 68 -17.34 12.55 -1.12
CA LEU A 68 -16.55 13.55 -1.83
C LEU A 68 -15.95 12.98 -3.12
N VAL A 69 -15.32 11.81 -3.07
CA VAL A 69 -14.74 11.13 -4.25
C VAL A 69 -15.83 10.77 -5.26
N GLU A 70 -16.95 10.20 -4.80
CA GLU A 70 -18.07 9.85 -5.69
C GLU A 70 -18.65 11.08 -6.37
N SER A 71 -18.88 12.17 -5.64
CA SER A 71 -19.41 13.43 -6.18
C SER A 71 -18.42 14.03 -7.20
N PHE A 72 -17.13 14.08 -6.86
CA PHE A 72 -16.12 14.66 -7.74
C PHE A 72 -15.95 13.87 -9.05
N CYS A 73 -15.95 12.54 -8.98
CA CYS A 73 -15.79 11.68 -10.14
C CYS A 73 -17.09 11.46 -10.91
N SER A 74 -18.26 11.84 -10.37
CA SER A 74 -19.56 11.79 -11.06
C SER A 74 -19.88 13.05 -11.85
N ASP A 75 -19.05 14.10 -11.78
CA ASP A 75 -19.23 15.32 -12.56
C ASP A 75 -19.25 15.02 -14.06
N GLU A 76 -20.14 15.68 -14.80
CA GLU A 76 -20.31 15.47 -16.26
C GLU A 76 -19.04 15.77 -17.08
N LYS A 77 -18.13 16.59 -16.54
CA LYS A 77 -16.83 16.88 -17.16
C LYS A 77 -15.79 15.81 -16.92
N VAL A 78 -16.04 14.90 -15.98
CA VAL A 78 -15.09 13.86 -15.53
C VAL A 78 -15.50 12.50 -16.08
N ARG A 79 -16.77 12.13 -15.97
CA ARG A 79 -17.26 10.81 -16.36
C ARG A 79 -17.89 10.76 -17.75
N PRO A 80 -17.80 9.65 -18.49
CA PRO A 80 -18.67 9.35 -19.62
C PRO A 80 -20.14 9.31 -19.20
N LEU A 81 -21.04 9.64 -20.12
CA LEU A 81 -22.49 9.64 -19.88
C LEU A 81 -23.05 8.29 -19.43
N THR A 82 -22.42 7.20 -19.88
CA THR A 82 -22.87 5.83 -19.60
C THR A 82 -22.39 5.28 -18.28
N ASP A 83 -21.43 5.94 -17.63
CA ASP A 83 -20.81 5.40 -16.44
C ASP A 83 -21.55 5.81 -15.16
N THR A 84 -21.79 4.83 -14.30
CA THR A 84 -22.24 5.02 -12.91
C THR A 84 -21.04 4.87 -12.01
N VAL A 85 -20.65 5.94 -11.33
CA VAL A 85 -19.49 5.95 -10.41
C VAL A 85 -19.95 5.68 -9.00
N ARG A 86 -19.24 4.82 -8.28
CA ARG A 86 -19.46 4.50 -6.86
C ARG A 86 -18.12 4.52 -6.12
N ALA A 87 -18.05 5.24 -5.01
CA ALA A 87 -16.92 5.14 -4.11
C ALA A 87 -17.21 4.13 -2.99
N LYS A 88 -16.26 3.23 -2.74
CA LYS A 88 -16.36 2.17 -1.75
C LYS A 88 -15.11 2.13 -0.86
N THR A 89 -15.28 1.67 0.37
CA THR A 89 -14.15 1.43 1.26
C THR A 89 -13.36 0.20 0.78
N PRO A 90 -12.02 0.29 0.70
CA PRO A 90 -11.18 -0.89 0.47
C PRO A 90 -11.41 -1.96 1.54
N VAL A 91 -11.23 -3.23 1.16
CA VAL A 91 -11.29 -4.33 2.12
C VAL A 91 -9.97 -4.42 2.85
N GLN A 92 -10.00 -4.33 4.19
CA GLN A 92 -8.79 -4.49 5.00
C GLN A 92 -8.45 -5.96 5.18
N VAL A 93 -7.17 -6.28 4.92
CA VAL A 93 -6.60 -7.62 5.12
C VAL A 93 -5.46 -7.48 6.12
N ASP A 94 -5.71 -7.92 7.35
CA ASP A 94 -4.74 -7.84 8.43
C ASP A 94 -3.71 -8.97 8.34
N TYR A 95 -2.44 -8.63 8.63
CA TYR A 95 -1.36 -9.60 8.76
C TYR A 95 -0.39 -9.20 9.86
N THR A 96 0.44 -10.17 10.29
CA THR A 96 1.51 -9.96 11.26
C THR A 96 2.83 -10.44 10.69
N ILE A 97 3.93 -9.81 11.12
CA ILE A 97 5.28 -10.25 10.79
C ILE A 97 5.91 -10.80 12.07
N GLU A 98 6.29 -12.07 12.02
CA GLU A 98 7.14 -12.69 13.05
C GLU A 98 8.38 -13.26 12.37
N ALA A 99 9.56 -12.82 12.79
CA ALA A 99 10.82 -13.31 12.27
C ALA A 99 11.85 -13.51 13.39
N ARG A 100 12.72 -14.49 13.17
CA ARG A 100 13.89 -14.77 13.99
C ARG A 100 15.14 -14.42 13.20
N ILE A 101 16.06 -13.70 13.81
CA ILE A 101 17.34 -13.36 13.18
C ILE A 101 18.49 -13.96 13.98
N THR A 102 19.46 -14.51 13.25
CA THR A 102 20.79 -14.85 13.75
C THR A 102 21.73 -13.76 13.28
N ILE A 103 22.60 -13.28 14.14
CA ILE A 103 23.56 -12.20 13.85
C ILE A 103 24.99 -12.72 13.80
N TYR A 104 25.90 -11.99 13.17
CA TYR A 104 27.34 -12.29 13.28
C TYR A 104 27.84 -11.98 14.68
N ARG A 105 28.79 -12.79 15.18
CA ARG A 105 29.31 -12.72 16.56
C ARG A 105 30.05 -11.42 16.88
N ASP A 106 30.67 -10.81 15.89
CA ASP A 106 31.44 -9.57 16.02
C ASP A 106 30.57 -8.31 15.98
N GLN A 107 29.25 -8.46 15.84
CA GLN A 107 28.30 -7.37 15.74
C GLN A 107 27.58 -7.07 17.05
N ASP A 108 27.24 -5.81 17.28
CA ASP A 108 26.40 -5.41 18.39
C ASP A 108 24.94 -5.79 18.13
N ALA A 109 24.44 -6.74 18.92
CA ALA A 109 23.11 -7.31 18.74
C ALA A 109 21.98 -6.27 18.82
N MET A 110 22.14 -5.26 19.67
CA MET A 110 21.13 -4.21 19.84
C MET A 110 21.06 -3.32 18.61
N SER A 111 22.20 -2.87 18.13
CA SER A 111 22.31 -2.03 16.93
C SER A 111 21.80 -2.73 15.68
N VAL A 112 22.14 -4.02 15.47
CA VAL A 112 21.65 -4.82 14.35
C VAL A 112 20.13 -4.99 14.41
N LYS A 113 19.60 -5.29 15.61
CA LYS A 113 18.15 -5.43 15.82
C LYS A 113 17.41 -4.12 15.52
N ASP A 114 17.92 -2.97 15.97
CA ASP A 114 17.29 -1.66 15.73
C ASP A 114 17.32 -1.30 14.25
N ASN A 115 18.42 -1.60 13.55
CA ASN A 115 18.52 -1.42 12.10
C ASN A 115 17.51 -2.30 11.35
N ALA A 116 17.38 -3.59 11.74
CA ALA A 116 16.43 -4.51 11.15
C ALA A 116 14.97 -4.08 11.43
N ASN A 117 14.66 -3.61 12.64
CA ASN A 117 13.35 -3.05 12.98
C ASN A 117 13.03 -1.82 12.11
N SER A 118 13.96 -0.90 11.95
CA SER A 118 13.78 0.28 11.12
C SER A 118 13.55 -0.09 9.66
N ALA A 119 14.31 -1.04 9.13
CA ALA A 119 14.17 -1.50 7.76
C ALA A 119 12.81 -2.17 7.49
N ILE A 120 12.35 -3.03 8.40
CA ILE A 120 11.04 -3.69 8.23
C ILE A 120 9.88 -2.71 8.40
N GLN A 121 9.97 -1.74 9.31
CA GLN A 121 8.96 -0.69 9.46
C GLN A 121 8.84 0.16 8.19
N ASN A 122 9.96 0.55 7.57
CA ASN A 122 9.98 1.28 6.30
C ASN A 122 9.37 0.45 5.17
N TRP A 123 9.68 -0.85 5.12
CA TRP A 123 9.08 -1.76 4.16
C TRP A 123 7.55 -1.85 4.34
N VAL A 124 7.07 -2.04 5.58
CA VAL A 124 5.63 -2.09 5.90
C VAL A 124 4.95 -0.77 5.52
N ALA A 125 5.53 0.37 5.87
CA ALA A 125 4.98 1.69 5.52
C ALA A 125 4.84 1.85 4.00
N SER A 126 5.83 1.41 3.22
CA SER A 126 5.76 1.46 1.75
C SER A 126 4.65 0.57 1.16
N ARG A 127 4.34 -0.57 1.80
CA ARG A 127 3.24 -1.46 1.39
C ARG A 127 1.88 -0.90 1.79
N ALA A 128 1.78 -0.36 3.00
CA ALA A 128 0.55 0.24 3.52
C ALA A 128 0.09 1.48 2.72
N ALA A 129 0.96 2.12 1.96
CA ALA A 129 0.63 3.26 1.11
C ALA A 129 -0.03 2.90 -0.24
N THR A 130 -0.25 1.61 -0.53
CA THR A 130 -0.73 1.17 -1.85
C THR A 130 -1.69 0.00 -1.70
N LEU A 131 -2.77 0.01 -2.51
CA LEU A 131 -3.73 -1.10 -2.62
C LEU A 131 -3.18 -2.23 -3.50
N GLY A 132 -3.74 -3.45 -3.33
CA GLY A 132 -3.45 -4.59 -4.20
C GLY A 132 -1.99 -5.04 -4.17
N ARG A 133 -1.30 -4.88 -3.06
CA ARG A 133 0.12 -5.27 -2.92
C ARG A 133 0.25 -6.54 -2.12
N ASP A 134 0.66 -7.60 -2.80
CA ASP A 134 0.96 -8.89 -2.17
C ASP A 134 2.03 -8.75 -1.10
N ILE A 135 1.86 -9.50 -0.02
CA ILE A 135 2.84 -9.64 1.03
C ILE A 135 3.66 -10.90 0.76
N VAL A 136 4.85 -10.68 0.21
CA VAL A 136 5.72 -11.75 -0.30
C VAL A 136 6.83 -12.03 0.71
N PRO A 137 6.95 -13.28 1.24
CA PRO A 137 7.93 -13.68 2.25
C PRO A 137 9.39 -13.30 1.89
N SER A 138 9.80 -13.53 0.65
CA SER A 138 11.17 -13.22 0.20
C SER A 138 11.50 -11.72 0.26
N GLN A 139 10.52 -10.84 0.10
CA GLN A 139 10.72 -9.40 0.21
C GLN A 139 10.88 -8.97 1.68
N ILE A 140 10.17 -9.62 2.60
CA ILE A 140 10.33 -9.41 4.06
C ILE A 140 11.72 -9.88 4.48
N ILE A 141 12.13 -11.08 4.06
CA ILE A 141 13.48 -11.60 4.34
C ILE A 141 14.54 -10.64 3.80
N SER A 142 14.38 -10.16 2.57
CA SER A 142 15.30 -9.17 1.98
C SER A 142 15.37 -7.88 2.77
N ALA A 143 14.24 -7.36 3.26
CA ALA A 143 14.21 -6.15 4.07
C ALA A 143 14.89 -6.33 5.44
N LEU A 144 14.79 -7.53 6.04
CA LEU A 144 15.42 -7.87 7.31
C LEU A 144 16.90 -8.25 7.19
N SER A 145 17.40 -8.54 5.98
CA SER A 145 18.80 -8.91 5.73
C SER A 145 19.71 -7.67 5.68
N VAL A 146 19.69 -6.90 6.78
CA VAL A 146 20.57 -5.73 6.95
C VAL A 146 21.98 -6.15 7.35
N SER A 147 22.94 -5.21 7.28
CA SER A 147 24.32 -5.47 7.71
C SER A 147 24.36 -5.98 9.16
N GLY A 148 25.11 -7.03 9.40
CA GLY A 148 25.20 -7.70 10.70
C GLY A 148 24.26 -8.87 10.92
N VAL A 149 23.24 -9.04 10.06
CA VAL A 149 22.35 -10.22 10.08
C VAL A 149 23.00 -11.34 9.27
N TYR A 150 23.20 -12.49 9.92
CA TYR A 150 23.69 -13.72 9.27
C TYR A 150 22.57 -14.48 8.56
N GLN A 151 21.43 -14.66 9.25
CA GLN A 151 20.28 -15.42 8.75
C GLN A 151 18.96 -14.83 9.23
N VAL A 152 17.94 -14.87 8.37
CA VAL A 152 16.56 -14.53 8.68
C VAL A 152 15.70 -15.78 8.51
N GLU A 153 14.99 -16.17 9.57
CA GLU A 153 13.93 -17.17 9.55
C GLU A 153 12.58 -16.45 9.69
N LEU A 154 11.82 -16.37 8.60
CA LEU A 154 10.47 -15.80 8.64
C LEU A 154 9.48 -16.86 9.10
N VAL A 155 8.78 -16.59 10.23
CA VAL A 155 7.75 -17.47 10.78
C VAL A 155 6.39 -17.14 10.18
N THR A 156 6.04 -15.87 10.12
CA THR A 156 4.84 -15.33 9.47
C THR A 156 5.15 -14.01 8.76
N PRO A 157 4.41 -13.64 7.71
CA PRO A 157 3.33 -14.38 7.05
C PRO A 157 3.86 -15.38 6.00
N ALA A 158 3.01 -16.32 5.60
CA ALA A 158 3.15 -16.97 4.30
C ALA A 158 2.81 -15.99 3.17
N LEU A 159 2.90 -16.41 1.91
CA LEU A 159 2.46 -15.59 0.79
C LEU A 159 1.00 -15.19 0.98
N LEU A 160 0.73 -13.88 1.07
CA LEU A 160 -0.59 -13.30 1.13
C LEU A 160 -0.85 -12.57 -0.18
N VAL A 161 -1.76 -13.10 -1.00
CA VAL A 161 -2.22 -12.46 -2.23
C VAL A 161 -3.30 -11.46 -1.88
N VAL A 162 -3.17 -10.23 -2.37
CA VAL A 162 -4.03 -9.10 -2.04
C VAL A 162 -4.70 -8.59 -3.32
N ALA A 163 -6.04 -8.60 -3.36
CA ALA A 163 -6.79 -8.15 -4.52
C ALA A 163 -6.67 -6.62 -4.74
N GLU A 164 -6.94 -6.16 -5.97
CA GLU A 164 -6.77 -4.74 -6.35
C GLU A 164 -7.50 -3.75 -5.42
N ASN A 165 -8.66 -4.15 -4.84
CA ASN A 165 -9.45 -3.35 -3.91
C ASN A 165 -9.19 -3.67 -2.43
N GLU A 166 -8.15 -4.45 -2.14
CA GLU A 166 -7.78 -4.80 -0.77
C GLU A 166 -6.57 -3.99 -0.31
N TRP A 167 -6.55 -3.72 0.99
CA TRP A 167 -5.50 -3.03 1.69
C TRP A 167 -4.84 -3.93 2.73
N ALA A 168 -3.57 -4.28 2.52
CA ALA A 168 -2.81 -5.07 3.47
C ALA A 168 -2.37 -4.20 4.65
N ASN A 169 -2.87 -4.50 5.85
CA ASN A 169 -2.59 -3.80 7.09
C ASN A 169 -1.75 -4.65 8.04
N CYS A 170 -0.52 -4.22 8.31
CA CYS A 170 0.34 -4.89 9.29
C CYS A 170 -0.05 -4.49 10.71
N THR A 171 -0.57 -5.43 11.49
CA THR A 171 -1.05 -5.16 12.85
C THR A 171 0.01 -5.36 13.92
N ALA A 172 1.06 -6.16 13.67
CA ALA A 172 2.16 -6.38 14.60
C ALA A 172 3.44 -6.83 13.89
N ILE A 173 4.58 -6.39 14.43
CA ILE A 173 5.91 -6.84 14.02
C ILE A 173 6.63 -7.38 15.26
N THR A 174 7.04 -8.64 15.20
CA THR A 174 7.81 -9.30 16.25
C THR A 174 9.15 -9.79 15.68
N LEU A 175 10.25 -9.20 16.15
CA LEU A 175 11.59 -9.55 15.70
C LEU A 175 12.41 -10.06 16.90
N ASN A 176 12.82 -11.32 16.84
CA ASN A 176 13.58 -11.99 17.88
C ASN A 176 15.00 -12.29 17.41
N VAL A 177 16.00 -11.91 18.20
CA VAL A 177 17.38 -12.36 18.01
C VAL A 177 17.53 -13.71 18.72
N THR A 178 17.81 -14.78 17.96
CA THR A 178 17.80 -16.15 18.49
C THR A 178 19.19 -16.78 18.61
N GLY A 179 20.20 -16.15 18.00
CA GLY A 179 21.56 -16.69 18.07
C GLY A 179 22.62 -15.78 17.46
N VAL A 180 23.88 -16.23 17.61
CA VAL A 180 25.04 -15.63 16.95
C VAL A 180 25.76 -16.71 16.13
N SER A 181 26.40 -16.31 15.04
CA SER A 181 27.18 -17.20 14.16
C SER A 181 28.53 -16.58 13.83
N ASP A 182 29.50 -17.44 13.53
CA ASP A 182 30.83 -17.02 13.07
C ASP A 182 30.92 -16.92 11.53
N GLY A 183 29.86 -17.32 10.82
CA GLY A 183 29.80 -17.37 9.35
C GLY A 183 29.82 -18.77 8.81
#